data_b20031bbfd2cdbf846912b8f1e9350ef
#
_entry.id   b20031bbfd2cdbf846912b8f1e9350ef
#
_cell.length_a   1.000
_cell.length_b   1.000
_cell.length_c   1.000
_cell.angle_alpha   90.00
_cell.angle_beta   90.00
_cell.angle_gamma   90.00
#
_symmetry.space_group_name_H-M   'P 1'
#
loop_
_entity.id
_entity.type
_entity.pdbx_description
1 polymer ?
#
loop_
_entity_poly.entity_id
_entity_poly.type
_entity_poly.pdbx_seq_one_letter_code
_entity_poly.pdbx_strand_id
1 'polypeptide(L)'
;MARHSGHRSFPVDLIEGSAEEIPLEKASIDTVVTTWTLCTIPDASRALYEMRRVLKSGGRLLFVEHGRASEPNVAWWQDQLTPMWKRIGGGCHLNRAISSLIEGAGFRVEQLETGYMRGPKPMTFMYEGSARPA
;
A
#
# COMPACT_ATOMS: atom_id res chain seq x y z
N MET A 1 -5.67 0.34 -22.05
CA MET A 1 -6.95 0.97 -22.44
C MET A 1 -7.26 2.14 -21.54
N ALA A 2 -7.36 3.33 -22.08
CA ALA A 2 -7.68 4.53 -21.31
C ALA A 2 -9.19 4.74 -21.23
N ARG A 3 -9.69 5.05 -20.05
CA ARG A 3 -11.10 5.42 -19.84
C ARG A 3 -11.17 6.83 -19.28
N HIS A 4 -12.02 7.64 -19.85
CA HIS A 4 -12.33 8.95 -19.31
C HIS A 4 -13.66 8.91 -18.58
N SER A 5 -13.68 9.43 -17.37
CA SER A 5 -14.96 9.73 -16.71
C SER A 5 -15.27 11.22 -16.97
N GLY A 6 -16.47 11.46 -17.48
CA GLY A 6 -16.85 12.74 -18.11
C GLY A 6 -16.96 13.98 -17.25
N HIS A 7 -16.52 13.98 -15.98
CA HIS A 7 -16.66 15.14 -15.09
C HIS A 7 -15.35 15.58 -14.42
N ARG A 8 -14.21 15.20 -14.99
CA ARG A 8 -12.90 15.54 -14.39
C ARG A 8 -12.29 16.72 -15.11
N SER A 9 -11.73 17.65 -14.33
CA SER A 9 -11.01 18.81 -14.85
C SER A 9 -9.55 18.51 -15.22
N PHE A 10 -9.10 17.24 -15.08
CA PHE A 10 -7.74 16.81 -15.40
C PHE A 10 -7.77 15.47 -16.15
N PRO A 11 -6.75 15.19 -16.98
CA PRO A 11 -6.70 13.94 -17.72
C PRO A 11 -6.42 12.77 -16.79
N VAL A 12 -7.02 11.61 -17.11
CA VAL A 12 -6.78 10.35 -16.40
C VAL A 12 -6.50 9.26 -17.41
N ASP A 13 -5.35 8.61 -17.26
CA ASP A 13 -4.96 7.46 -18.05
C ASP A 13 -5.06 6.19 -17.20
N LEU A 14 -5.77 5.19 -17.71
CA LEU A 14 -5.83 3.87 -17.08
C LEU A 14 -4.80 2.98 -17.72
N ILE A 15 -3.87 2.47 -16.90
CA ILE A 15 -2.79 1.59 -17.37
C ILE A 15 -3.01 0.21 -16.76
N GLU A 16 -3.11 -0.80 -17.61
CA GLU A 16 -3.17 -2.19 -17.17
C GLU A 16 -1.77 -2.72 -16.94
N GLY A 17 -1.52 -3.33 -15.78
CA GLY A 17 -0.21 -3.86 -15.45
C GLY A 17 -0.13 -4.31 -14.00
N SER A 18 1.04 -4.81 -13.62
CA SER A 18 1.32 -5.22 -12.25
C SER A 18 2.06 -4.12 -11.50
N ALA A 19 1.71 -3.93 -10.21
CA ALA A 19 2.47 -3.04 -9.34
C ALA A 19 3.89 -3.56 -9.07
N GLU A 20 4.13 -4.85 -9.30
CA GLU A 20 5.46 -5.45 -9.18
C GLU A 20 6.36 -5.15 -10.39
N GLU A 21 5.79 -4.61 -11.45
CA GLU A 21 6.51 -4.17 -12.65
C GLU A 21 5.75 -3.00 -13.27
N ILE A 22 5.97 -1.80 -12.76
CA ILE A 22 5.24 -0.60 -13.19
C ILE A 22 5.77 -0.11 -14.53
N PRO A 23 4.91 -0.01 -15.59
CA PRO A 23 5.34 0.36 -16.92
C PRO A 23 5.55 1.88 -17.09
N LEU A 24 6.33 2.46 -16.21
CA LEU A 24 6.69 3.88 -16.22
C LEU A 24 8.19 4.03 -16.04
N GLU A 25 8.73 5.13 -16.54
CA GLU A 25 10.15 5.40 -16.43
C GLU A 25 10.59 5.75 -15.02
N LYS A 26 11.86 5.49 -14.73
CA LYS A 26 12.50 5.89 -13.49
C LYS A 26 12.37 7.39 -13.29
N ALA A 27 12.09 7.81 -12.06
CA ALA A 27 12.04 9.22 -11.65
C ALA A 27 11.12 10.09 -12.54
N SER A 28 9.94 9.54 -12.88
CA SER A 28 8.98 10.22 -13.75
C SER A 28 7.72 10.70 -13.01
N ILE A 29 7.51 10.26 -11.77
CA ILE A 29 6.25 10.48 -11.04
C ILE A 29 6.51 11.35 -9.80
N ASP A 30 5.62 12.32 -9.56
CA ASP A 30 5.69 13.19 -8.39
C ASP A 30 5.09 12.56 -7.14
N THR A 31 3.98 11.84 -7.28
CA THR A 31 3.25 11.26 -6.16
C THR A 31 2.67 9.91 -6.54
N VAL A 32 2.88 8.92 -5.68
CA VAL A 32 2.22 7.61 -5.77
C VAL A 32 1.24 7.52 -4.61
N VAL A 33 0.03 7.06 -4.90
CA VAL A 33 -0.99 6.81 -3.87
C VAL A 33 -1.34 5.34 -3.88
N THR A 34 -1.29 4.69 -2.72
CA THR A 34 -1.75 3.31 -2.57
C THR A 34 -2.87 3.24 -1.54
N THR A 35 -3.92 2.52 -1.88
CA THR A 35 -5.05 2.28 -0.97
C THR A 35 -5.42 0.81 -1.03
N TRP A 36 -5.33 0.14 0.13
CA TRP A 36 -5.70 -1.27 0.29
C TRP A 36 -5.11 -2.20 -0.78
N THR A 37 -3.90 -1.92 -1.20
CA THR A 37 -3.20 -2.65 -2.25
C THR A 37 -2.01 -3.43 -1.71
N LEU A 38 -1.21 -2.81 -0.84
CA LEU A 38 -0.01 -3.44 -0.29
C LEU A 38 -0.31 -4.69 0.55
N CYS A 39 -1.49 -4.76 1.15
CA CYS A 39 -1.91 -5.96 1.88
C CYS A 39 -2.24 -7.13 0.95
N THR A 40 -2.52 -6.88 -0.31
CA THR A 40 -2.99 -7.86 -1.29
C THR A 40 -1.92 -8.29 -2.27
N ILE A 41 -1.01 -7.41 -2.66
CA ILE A 41 0.04 -7.71 -3.63
C ILE A 41 0.92 -8.87 -3.12
N PRO A 42 1.13 -9.94 -3.93
CA PRO A 42 1.93 -11.08 -3.49
C PRO A 42 3.34 -10.67 -3.03
N ASP A 43 4.04 -9.87 -3.81
CA ASP A 43 5.36 -9.34 -3.42
C ASP A 43 5.28 -7.82 -3.17
N ALA A 44 4.88 -7.46 -1.95
CA ALA A 44 4.76 -6.06 -1.55
C ALA A 44 6.10 -5.31 -1.57
N SER A 45 7.19 -5.98 -1.25
CA SER A 45 8.52 -5.38 -1.28
C SER A 45 8.93 -5.03 -2.71
N ARG A 46 8.62 -5.88 -3.67
CA ARG A 46 8.88 -5.60 -5.09
C ARG A 46 8.02 -4.43 -5.59
N ALA A 47 6.75 -4.40 -5.22
CA ALA A 47 5.87 -3.29 -5.59
C ALA A 47 6.37 -1.96 -5.02
N LEU A 48 6.80 -1.95 -3.77
CA LEU A 48 7.37 -0.76 -3.14
C LEU A 48 8.68 -0.32 -3.80
N TYR A 49 9.52 -1.28 -4.18
CA TYR A 49 10.73 -0.99 -4.95
C TYR A 49 10.37 -0.27 -6.27
N GLU A 50 9.36 -0.75 -6.98
CA GLU A 50 8.90 -0.13 -8.23
C GLU A 50 8.29 1.26 -7.99
N MET A 51 7.53 1.44 -6.93
CA MET A 51 7.00 2.76 -6.57
C MET A 51 8.13 3.75 -6.30
N ARG A 52 9.17 3.31 -5.60
CA ARG A 52 10.35 4.14 -5.34
C ARG A 52 11.11 4.45 -6.63
N ARG A 53 11.24 3.46 -7.51
CA ARG A 53 11.93 3.64 -8.79
C ARG A 53 11.28 4.72 -9.66
N VAL A 54 9.94 4.72 -9.75
CA VAL A 54 9.23 5.68 -10.60
C VAL A 54 9.10 7.06 -9.96
N LEU A 55 9.24 7.17 -8.66
CA LEU A 55 9.17 8.46 -7.96
C LEU A 55 10.42 9.28 -8.22
N LYS A 56 10.22 10.58 -8.43
CA LYS A 56 11.31 11.56 -8.43
C LYS A 56 11.92 11.66 -7.04
N SER A 57 13.14 12.17 -6.94
CA SER A 57 13.86 12.29 -5.66
C SER A 57 13.10 13.12 -4.61
N GLY A 58 12.31 14.12 -5.03
CA GLY A 58 11.45 14.89 -4.16
C GLY A 58 10.00 14.41 -4.10
N GLY A 59 9.72 13.25 -4.67
CA GLY A 59 8.38 12.70 -4.75
C GLY A 59 7.87 12.14 -3.43
N ARG A 60 6.60 11.79 -3.38
CA ARG A 60 5.93 11.26 -2.18
C ARG A 60 5.13 10.02 -2.46
N LEU A 61 5.16 9.11 -1.49
CA LEU A 61 4.24 7.99 -1.40
C LEU A 61 3.18 8.32 -0.35
N LEU A 62 1.92 8.31 -0.73
CA LEU A 62 0.79 8.42 0.20
C LEU A 62 0.12 7.07 0.31
N PHE A 63 -0.19 6.62 1.52
CA PHE A 63 -0.73 5.27 1.71
C PHE A 63 -1.86 5.25 2.74
N VAL A 64 -2.85 4.41 2.45
CA VAL A 64 -3.94 4.02 3.36
C VAL A 64 -4.09 2.50 3.20
N GLU A 65 -3.60 1.73 4.16
CA GLU A 65 -3.47 0.29 4.03
C GLU A 65 -3.92 -0.46 5.29
N HIS A 66 -4.47 -1.66 5.11
CA HIS A 66 -4.61 -2.62 6.21
C HIS A 66 -3.22 -3.15 6.60
N GLY A 67 -3.03 -3.43 7.88
CA GLY A 67 -1.78 -4.02 8.30
C GLY A 67 -1.80 -4.64 9.68
N ARG A 68 -0.62 -5.04 10.14
CA ARG A 68 -0.41 -5.69 11.41
C ARG A 68 -0.66 -4.73 12.56
N ALA A 69 -1.54 -5.14 13.49
CA ALA A 69 -1.84 -4.35 14.68
C ALA A 69 -0.65 -4.29 15.63
N SER A 70 -0.54 -3.20 16.38
CA SER A 70 0.48 -3.03 17.41
C SER A 70 0.16 -3.84 18.68
N GLU A 71 -1.10 -4.19 18.93
CA GLU A 71 -1.50 -5.01 20.05
C GLU A 71 -1.16 -6.48 19.80
N PRO A 72 -0.35 -7.14 20.67
CA PRO A 72 0.10 -8.52 20.42
C PRO A 72 -1.04 -9.54 20.28
N ASN A 73 -2.11 -9.42 21.05
CA ASN A 73 -3.25 -10.33 20.96
C ASN A 73 -4.01 -10.17 19.63
N VAL A 74 -4.17 -8.96 19.15
CA VAL A 74 -4.81 -8.72 17.84
C VAL A 74 -3.90 -9.21 16.73
N ALA A 75 -2.60 -8.96 16.81
CA ALA A 75 -1.63 -9.47 15.86
C ALA A 75 -1.63 -11.00 15.79
N TRP A 76 -1.77 -11.66 16.94
CA TRP A 76 -1.88 -13.12 16.98
C TRP A 76 -3.11 -13.60 16.20
N TRP A 77 -4.27 -12.97 16.39
CA TRP A 77 -5.48 -13.29 15.62
C TRP A 77 -5.30 -13.02 14.13
N GLN A 78 -4.61 -11.96 13.77
CA GLN A 78 -4.28 -11.68 12.38
C GLN A 78 -3.46 -12.80 11.74
N ASP A 79 -2.46 -13.31 12.47
CA ASP A 79 -1.64 -14.43 12.02
C ASP A 79 -2.47 -15.71 11.81
N GLN A 80 -3.42 -15.98 12.71
CA GLN A 80 -4.30 -17.14 12.61
C GLN A 80 -5.31 -17.02 11.47
N LEU A 81 -5.83 -15.84 11.21
CA LEU A 81 -6.89 -15.61 10.22
C LEU A 81 -6.36 -15.37 8.81
N THR A 82 -5.13 -14.95 8.64
CA THR A 82 -4.57 -14.60 7.32
C THR A 82 -4.68 -15.74 6.30
N PRO A 83 -4.37 -17.01 6.60
CA PRO A 83 -4.50 -18.08 5.60
C PRO A 83 -5.91 -18.22 5.03
N MET A 84 -6.94 -18.10 5.88
CA MET A 84 -8.33 -18.15 5.46
C MET A 84 -8.75 -16.85 4.77
N TRP A 85 -8.37 -15.72 5.33
CA TRP A 85 -8.72 -14.39 4.81
C TRP A 85 -8.18 -14.15 3.41
N LYS A 86 -6.97 -14.63 3.12
CA LYS A 86 -6.38 -14.57 1.78
C LYS A 86 -7.26 -15.24 0.73
N ARG A 87 -7.93 -16.32 1.08
CA ARG A 87 -8.80 -17.07 0.14
C ARG A 87 -10.07 -16.32 -0.18
N ILE A 88 -10.67 -15.64 0.80
CA ILE A 88 -11.98 -14.99 0.64
C ILE A 88 -11.88 -13.47 0.47
N GLY A 89 -10.77 -12.86 0.86
CA GLY A 89 -10.53 -11.43 0.80
C GLY A 89 -9.65 -10.96 -0.37
N GLY A 90 -9.61 -11.73 -1.47
CA GLY A 90 -8.86 -11.32 -2.67
C GLY A 90 -7.34 -11.33 -2.51
N GLY A 91 -6.79 -12.12 -1.58
CA GLY A 91 -5.35 -12.21 -1.34
C GLY A 91 -4.82 -11.30 -0.25
N CYS A 92 -5.70 -10.61 0.49
CA CYS A 92 -5.29 -9.68 1.54
C CYS A 92 -4.56 -10.39 2.70
N HIS A 93 -3.41 -9.86 3.06
CA HIS A 93 -2.62 -10.30 4.22
C HIS A 93 -2.89 -9.34 5.39
N LEU A 94 -3.60 -9.82 6.42
CA LEU A 94 -3.94 -9.00 7.58
C LEU A 94 -2.75 -8.64 8.45
N ASN A 95 -1.67 -9.41 8.37
CA ASN A 95 -0.54 -9.35 9.31
C ASN A 95 0.71 -8.65 8.76
N ARG A 96 0.61 -7.92 7.66
CA ARG A 96 1.77 -7.17 7.13
C ARG A 96 2.00 -5.89 7.92
N ALA A 97 3.22 -5.69 8.39
CA ALA A 97 3.65 -4.44 9.03
C ALA A 97 3.97 -3.41 7.94
N ILE A 98 2.99 -2.63 7.54
CA ILE A 98 3.06 -1.74 6.37
C ILE A 98 4.18 -0.70 6.50
N SER A 99 4.29 -0.03 7.65
CA SER A 99 5.34 0.97 7.86
C SER A 99 6.74 0.37 7.76
N SER A 100 6.94 -0.82 8.31
CA SER A 100 8.24 -1.52 8.23
C SER A 100 8.57 -1.95 6.80
N LEU A 101 7.56 -2.39 6.03
CA LEU A 101 7.75 -2.72 4.62
C LEU A 101 8.17 -1.49 3.81
N ILE A 102 7.52 -0.36 4.05
CA ILE A 102 7.83 0.91 3.37
C ILE A 102 9.26 1.35 3.69
N GLU A 103 9.63 1.34 4.97
CA GLU A 103 11.00 1.69 5.39
C GLU A 103 12.05 0.74 4.81
N GLY A 104 11.76 -0.56 4.83
CA GLY A 104 12.64 -1.58 4.27
C GLY A 104 12.85 -1.47 2.76
N ALA A 105 11.94 -0.81 2.06
CA ALA A 105 12.04 -0.57 0.62
C ALA A 105 12.82 0.70 0.26
N GLY A 106 13.39 1.39 1.25
CA GLY A 106 14.18 2.59 1.02
C GLY A 106 13.40 3.90 1.09
N PHE A 107 12.28 3.90 1.81
CA PHE A 107 11.51 5.12 2.09
C PHE A 107 11.76 5.59 3.51
N ARG A 108 11.61 6.90 3.71
CA ARG A 108 11.51 7.51 5.02
C ARG A 108 10.06 7.91 5.26
N VAL A 109 9.44 7.31 6.26
CA VAL A 109 8.07 7.65 6.67
C VAL A 109 8.09 9.00 7.36
N GLU A 110 7.35 9.96 6.84
CA GLU A 110 7.28 11.33 7.39
C GLU A 110 6.08 11.53 8.29
N GLN A 111 4.95 10.94 7.93
CA GLN A 111 3.73 11.00 8.73
C GLN A 111 3.14 9.60 8.80
N LEU A 112 2.66 9.21 9.97
CA LEU A 112 2.03 7.92 10.17
C LEU A 112 0.96 8.03 11.24
N GLU A 113 -0.25 7.63 10.89
CA GLU A 113 -1.34 7.42 11.84
C GLU A 113 -1.79 5.97 11.74
N THR A 114 -2.00 5.33 12.87
CA THR A 114 -2.51 3.97 12.95
C THR A 114 -3.72 3.93 13.85
N GLY A 115 -4.62 2.99 13.57
CA GLY A 115 -5.81 2.81 14.39
C GLY A 115 -6.78 1.84 13.75
N TYR A 116 -7.88 1.61 14.46
CA TYR A 116 -8.92 0.69 14.01
C TYR A 116 -10.05 1.44 13.33
N MET A 117 -10.50 0.90 12.21
CA MET A 117 -11.77 1.28 11.61
C MET A 117 -12.91 0.55 12.33
N ARG A 118 -14.15 0.85 11.95
CA ARG A 118 -15.31 0.12 12.43
C ARG A 118 -15.29 -1.32 11.91
N GLY A 119 -15.47 -2.29 12.82
CA GLY A 119 -15.51 -3.71 12.48
C GLY A 119 -14.61 -4.56 13.39
N PRO A 120 -14.44 -5.86 13.09
CA PRO A 120 -13.57 -6.75 13.88
C PRO A 120 -12.12 -6.30 13.87
N LYS A 121 -11.50 -6.21 15.04
CA LYS A 121 -10.14 -5.68 15.20
C LYS A 121 -9.08 -6.29 14.28
N PRO A 122 -9.04 -7.64 14.07
CA PRO A 122 -8.01 -8.21 13.19
C PRO A 122 -8.07 -7.72 11.73
N MET A 123 -9.22 -7.23 11.29
CA MET A 123 -9.48 -6.84 9.90
C MET A 123 -9.51 -5.33 9.70
N THR A 124 -9.36 -4.54 10.76
CA THR A 124 -9.64 -3.10 10.70
C THR A 124 -8.48 -2.22 11.15
N PHE A 125 -7.32 -2.78 11.43
CA PHE A 125 -6.16 -1.98 11.77
C PHE A 125 -5.56 -1.35 10.51
N MET A 126 -5.49 -0.01 10.52
CA MET A 126 -5.09 0.78 9.36
C MET A 126 -3.79 1.52 9.61
N TYR A 127 -3.02 1.65 8.54
CA TYR A 127 -1.86 2.52 8.44
C TYR A 127 -2.17 3.60 7.42
N GLU A 128 -2.05 4.84 7.83
CA GLU A 128 -2.27 6.00 6.95
C GLU A 128 -1.11 6.97 7.12
N GLY A 129 -0.55 7.42 6.02
CA GLY A 129 0.56 8.35 6.11
C GLY A 129 1.21 8.69 4.79
N SER A 130 2.41 9.26 4.93
CA SER A 130 3.23 9.66 3.79
C SER A 130 4.69 9.28 4.00
N ALA A 131 5.39 9.02 2.91
CA ALA A 131 6.80 8.68 2.90
C ALA A 131 7.49 9.29 1.68
N ARG A 132 8.81 9.46 1.78
CA ARG A 132 9.66 9.92 0.68
C ARG A 132 10.78 8.92 0.44
N PRO A 133 11.28 8.83 -0.80
CA PRO A 133 12.52 8.09 -1.05
C PRO A 133 13.64 8.63 -0.16
N ALA A 134 14.27 7.72 0.56
CA ALA A 134 15.39 8.06 1.45
C ALA A 134 16.70 8.13 0.67
#